data_9c6018376f7e2a7db5b78b9671ddb81d
#
_entry.id   9c6018376f7e2a7db5b78b9671ddb81d
#
_cell.length_a   1.000
_cell.length_b   1.000
_cell.length_c   1.000
_cell.angle_alpha   90.00
_cell.angle_beta   90.00
_cell.angle_gamma   90.00
#
_symmetry.space_group_name_H-M   'P 1'
#
loop_
_entity.id
_entity.type
_entity.pdbx_description
1 polymer ?
#
loop_
_entity_poly.entity_id
_entity_poly.type
_entity_poly.pdbx_seq_one_letter_code
_entity_poly.pdbx_strand_id
1 'polypeptide(L)'
;MNGFPILSVMIALPLIAAAISLFSTAEKARWIALVTTLVLFALGIDLWVQYDIGGAQWQFVENAPVFGRFAWALGIDGIALMLIMLSVFLMPICILASWTAIEKRVPEYMAAFLLMEALMIGVFSAQDLFLFYIFFEAGLIPMYLIIGIWGGAERIYASYKFFLYTLLGSVLMLIAMLWMVNDAGTTDIPTLMHYPFAPEAQTWLWLAFFASFAVKMPMWPVHTWLPDAHVQAPTAGSVILAGVLLKMGGYGFLRFSLPMFPEASAQLVWVVFGLSMVAIVYTSLVALVQSDMKKLIAYSSVAHMAFVTIGLFTFNQQGIEGAIMVMLAHGLVSAALFLCVGVIYDRLHTREIDRYGGLANNMPYYALFFLFFTMASVGLPGTANFVGEFLALIGAYKANSWVATVATTGIILGAAYMLYLYRRVAFGVSKNADAAAMADISAREWLMLAPIAAATLWMGVYPESFMAPMRKDVVTLLARIAPAAPAGDAHLKMGKPAPAGNVHEEAHH
;
A
#
# COMPACT_ATOMS: atom_id res chain seq x y z
N MET A 1 -14.82 18.34 18.70
CA MET A 1 -15.31 17.24 19.58
C MET A 1 -14.11 16.68 20.34
N ASN A 2 -13.67 17.42 21.37
CA ASN A 2 -12.50 17.02 22.15
C ASN A 2 -12.94 15.98 23.18
N GLY A 3 -12.65 14.70 22.94
CA GLY A 3 -12.83 13.64 23.94
C GLY A 3 -13.35 12.28 23.44
N PHE A 4 -13.82 12.14 22.21
CA PHE A 4 -14.26 10.83 21.71
C PHE A 4 -13.05 10.07 21.12
N PRO A 5 -12.72 8.87 21.65
CA PRO A 5 -11.56 8.11 21.22
C PRO A 5 -11.84 7.36 19.90
N ILE A 6 -11.94 8.10 18.79
CA ILE A 6 -12.39 7.55 17.50
C ILE A 6 -11.43 6.47 16.98
N LEU A 7 -10.12 6.64 17.14
CA LEU A 7 -9.12 5.68 16.67
C LEU A 7 -9.18 4.38 17.48
N SER A 8 -9.28 4.48 18.81
CA SER A 8 -9.49 3.30 19.66
C SER A 8 -10.78 2.57 19.32
N VAL A 9 -11.87 3.30 19.03
CA VAL A 9 -13.14 2.69 18.59
C VAL A 9 -12.98 1.98 17.25
N MET A 10 -12.28 2.59 16.28
CA MET A 10 -12.01 1.97 14.98
C MET A 10 -11.16 0.71 15.07
N ILE A 11 -10.32 0.58 16.09
CA ILE A 11 -9.54 -0.64 16.36
C ILE A 11 -10.38 -1.66 17.15
N ALA A 12 -11.11 -1.22 18.18
CA ALA A 12 -11.84 -2.12 19.08
C ALA A 12 -13.07 -2.75 18.40
N LEU A 13 -13.78 -1.98 17.57
CA LEU A 13 -15.01 -2.45 16.90
C LEU A 13 -14.79 -3.72 16.05
N PRO A 14 -13.81 -3.79 15.14
CA PRO A 14 -13.56 -5.01 14.37
C PRO A 14 -13.01 -6.15 15.23
N LEU A 15 -12.28 -5.88 16.34
CA LEU A 15 -11.84 -6.91 17.27
C LEU A 15 -13.03 -7.57 17.98
N ILE A 16 -13.97 -6.77 18.46
CA ILE A 16 -15.21 -7.25 19.09
C ILE A 16 -16.04 -8.04 18.07
N ALA A 17 -16.21 -7.49 16.86
CA ALA A 17 -16.94 -8.16 15.78
C ALA A 17 -16.27 -9.48 15.35
N ALA A 18 -14.93 -9.56 15.35
CA ALA A 18 -14.19 -10.78 15.09
C ALA A 18 -14.49 -11.84 16.14
N ALA A 19 -14.46 -11.47 17.44
CA ALA A 19 -14.82 -12.38 18.54
C ALA A 19 -16.26 -12.88 18.42
N ILE A 20 -17.22 -12.01 18.13
CA ILE A 20 -18.64 -12.40 17.92
C ILE A 20 -18.77 -13.31 16.70
N SER A 21 -18.04 -13.05 15.62
CA SER A 21 -18.09 -13.85 14.40
C SER A 21 -17.67 -15.30 14.63
N LEU A 22 -16.66 -15.54 15.49
CA LEU A 22 -16.17 -16.89 15.80
C LEU A 22 -17.25 -17.81 16.40
N PHE A 23 -18.22 -17.24 17.13
CA PHE A 23 -19.32 -17.97 17.76
C PHE A 23 -20.63 -17.90 16.95
N SER A 24 -20.58 -17.34 15.74
CA SER A 24 -21.74 -17.12 14.88
C SER A 24 -21.86 -18.21 13.81
N THR A 25 -23.06 -18.32 13.20
CA THR A 25 -23.23 -19.14 11.99
C THR A 25 -22.55 -18.47 10.79
N ALA A 26 -22.26 -19.25 9.75
CA ALA A 26 -21.60 -18.76 8.53
C ALA A 26 -22.30 -17.52 7.93
N GLU A 27 -23.63 -17.53 7.85
CA GLU A 27 -24.41 -16.42 7.30
C GLU A 27 -24.33 -15.18 8.21
N LYS A 28 -24.51 -15.37 9.52
CA LYS A 28 -24.39 -14.26 10.48
C LYS A 28 -22.99 -13.66 10.49
N ALA A 29 -21.94 -14.50 10.42
CA ALA A 29 -20.56 -14.02 10.38
C ALA A 29 -20.29 -13.15 9.15
N ARG A 30 -20.81 -13.51 7.96
CA ARG A 30 -20.73 -12.66 6.75
C ARG A 30 -21.39 -11.30 6.96
N TRP A 31 -22.59 -11.26 7.53
CA TRP A 31 -23.29 -10.01 7.79
C TRP A 31 -22.61 -9.16 8.86
N ILE A 32 -22.14 -9.78 9.95
CA ILE A 32 -21.37 -9.08 10.98
C ILE A 32 -20.14 -8.42 10.36
N ALA A 33 -19.37 -9.16 9.57
CA ALA A 33 -18.19 -8.63 8.91
C ALA A 33 -18.53 -7.49 7.95
N LEU A 34 -19.55 -7.66 7.10
CA LEU A 34 -19.93 -6.62 6.13
C LEU A 34 -20.42 -5.35 6.84
N VAL A 35 -21.30 -5.47 7.81
CA VAL A 35 -21.83 -4.31 8.55
C VAL A 35 -20.70 -3.59 9.30
N THR A 36 -19.82 -4.34 9.98
CA THR A 36 -18.70 -3.76 10.71
C THR A 36 -17.76 -3.00 9.78
N THR A 37 -17.35 -3.58 8.65
CA THR A 37 -16.47 -2.92 7.69
C THR A 37 -17.12 -1.70 7.04
N LEU A 38 -18.44 -1.71 6.78
CA LEU A 38 -19.18 -0.54 6.31
C LEU A 38 -19.26 0.57 7.37
N VAL A 39 -19.45 0.22 8.63
CA VAL A 39 -19.42 1.20 9.74
C VAL A 39 -18.02 1.80 9.87
N LEU A 40 -16.97 1.00 9.76
CA LEU A 40 -15.59 1.49 9.78
C LEU A 40 -15.28 2.40 8.58
N PHE A 41 -15.80 2.09 7.41
CA PHE A 41 -15.70 2.98 6.25
C PHE A 41 -16.40 4.31 6.48
N ALA A 42 -17.60 4.30 7.07
CA ALA A 42 -18.31 5.51 7.44
C ALA A 42 -17.55 6.35 8.49
N LEU A 43 -16.97 5.70 9.52
CA LEU A 43 -16.10 6.37 10.49
C LEU A 43 -14.83 6.92 9.85
N GLY A 44 -14.26 6.24 8.87
CA GLY A 44 -13.13 6.73 8.08
C GLY A 44 -13.48 7.98 7.29
N ILE A 45 -14.66 8.04 6.66
CA ILE A 45 -15.16 9.25 5.98
C ILE A 45 -15.34 10.38 6.99
N ASP A 46 -15.91 10.12 8.16
CA ASP A 46 -16.06 11.11 9.23
C ASP A 46 -14.70 11.65 9.69
N LEU A 47 -13.72 10.75 9.86
CA LEU A 47 -12.34 11.11 10.19
C LEU A 47 -11.72 12.03 9.13
N TRP A 48 -11.93 11.73 7.83
CA TRP A 48 -11.43 12.56 6.72
C TRP A 48 -12.10 13.94 6.69
N VAL A 49 -13.40 14.00 6.87
CA VAL A 49 -14.16 15.26 6.86
C VAL A 49 -13.78 16.17 8.05
N GLN A 50 -13.48 15.57 9.20
CA GLN A 50 -13.07 16.32 10.40
C GLN A 50 -11.57 16.68 10.43
N TYR A 51 -10.77 16.10 9.51
CA TYR A 51 -9.33 16.36 9.47
C TYR A 51 -9.06 17.80 9.03
N ASP A 52 -8.36 18.56 9.89
CA ASP A 52 -7.96 19.94 9.61
C ASP A 52 -6.61 20.00 8.87
N ILE A 53 -6.64 20.29 7.57
CA ILE A 53 -5.44 20.38 6.71
C ILE A 53 -4.47 21.46 7.20
N GLY A 54 -4.99 22.55 7.81
CA GLY A 54 -4.19 23.63 8.40
C GLY A 54 -3.78 23.40 9.85
N GLY A 55 -4.36 22.40 10.50
CA GLY A 55 -4.28 22.13 11.93
C GLY A 55 -2.93 21.60 12.42
N ALA A 56 -2.92 20.99 13.60
CA ALA A 56 -1.73 20.35 14.16
C ALA A 56 -1.23 19.20 13.27
N GLN A 57 0.05 18.87 13.34
CA GLN A 57 0.63 17.73 12.61
C GLN A 57 -0.03 16.42 13.03
N TRP A 58 -0.23 16.22 14.33
CA TRP A 58 -0.89 15.06 14.88
C TRP A 58 -2.30 15.44 15.31
N GLN A 59 -3.28 14.73 14.80
CA GLN A 59 -4.69 14.94 15.09
C GLN A 59 -5.33 13.67 15.63
N PHE A 60 -6.49 13.79 16.28
CA PHE A 60 -7.19 12.70 16.95
C PHE A 60 -6.29 11.93 17.93
N VAL A 61 -5.43 12.69 18.65
CA VAL A 61 -4.45 12.10 19.57
C VAL A 61 -5.15 11.50 20.78
N GLU A 62 -4.87 10.22 21.03
CA GLU A 62 -5.33 9.46 22.18
C GLU A 62 -4.09 8.90 22.89
N ASN A 63 -3.95 9.18 24.18
CA ASN A 63 -2.80 8.71 24.96
C ASN A 63 -3.25 8.20 26.32
N ALA A 64 -2.97 6.94 26.61
CA ALA A 64 -3.20 6.31 27.90
C ALA A 64 -1.97 5.48 28.29
N PRO A 65 -1.33 5.76 29.43
CA PRO A 65 -0.22 4.94 29.91
C PRO A 65 -0.73 3.51 30.26
N VAL A 66 0.03 2.49 29.84
CA VAL A 66 -0.34 1.09 30.08
C VAL A 66 0.62 0.45 31.09
N PHE A 67 1.92 0.42 30.78
CA PHE A 67 2.91 -0.21 31.63
C PHE A 67 4.31 0.36 31.38
N GLY A 68 4.98 0.82 32.42
CA GLY A 68 6.33 1.36 32.34
C GLY A 68 6.42 2.55 31.36
N ARG A 69 7.15 2.35 30.25
CA ARG A 69 7.27 3.34 29.16
C ARG A 69 6.27 3.10 28.02
N PHE A 70 5.58 1.96 28.02
CA PHE A 70 4.61 1.59 27.00
C PHE A 70 3.29 2.33 27.22
N ALA A 71 2.79 2.95 26.15
CA ALA A 71 1.53 3.67 26.18
C ALA A 71 0.61 3.20 25.03
N TRP A 72 -0.69 3.19 25.29
CA TRP A 72 -1.72 3.18 24.25
C TRP A 72 -1.79 4.59 23.66
N ALA A 73 -0.88 4.88 22.74
CA ALA A 73 -0.75 6.18 22.12
C ALA A 73 -1.10 6.08 20.63
N LEU A 74 -2.16 6.75 20.24
CA LEU A 74 -2.67 6.80 18.88
C LEU A 74 -2.77 8.24 18.41
N GLY A 75 -2.60 8.46 17.12
CA GLY A 75 -2.77 9.76 16.47
C GLY A 75 -2.45 9.63 14.99
N ILE A 76 -3.01 10.51 14.18
CA ILE A 76 -2.81 10.47 12.74
C ILE A 76 -2.35 11.81 12.21
N ASP A 77 -1.59 11.75 11.13
CA ASP A 77 -1.31 12.85 10.22
C ASP A 77 -2.01 12.58 8.86
N GLY A 78 -1.82 13.45 7.89
CA GLY A 78 -2.47 13.29 6.58
C GLY A 78 -1.99 12.04 5.81
N ILE A 79 -0.76 11.58 6.01
CA ILE A 79 -0.24 10.36 5.40
C ILE A 79 -0.94 9.13 5.99
N ALA A 80 -1.03 9.06 7.32
CA ALA A 80 -1.72 7.98 8.01
C ALA A 80 -3.22 7.96 7.68
N LEU A 81 -3.86 9.13 7.62
CA LEU A 81 -5.27 9.28 7.23
C LEU A 81 -5.55 8.62 5.87
N MET A 82 -4.75 8.91 4.84
CA MET A 82 -4.96 8.36 3.50
C MET A 82 -4.79 6.84 3.46
N LEU A 83 -3.85 6.28 4.22
CA LEU A 83 -3.64 4.83 4.30
C LEU A 83 -4.73 4.12 5.11
N ILE A 84 -5.26 4.75 6.16
CA ILE A 84 -6.43 4.26 6.88
C ILE A 84 -7.65 4.27 5.96
N MET A 85 -7.87 5.36 5.20
CA MET A 85 -8.96 5.45 4.23
C MET A 85 -8.89 4.35 3.17
N LEU A 86 -7.71 4.07 2.64
CA LEU A 86 -7.51 2.96 1.70
C LEU A 86 -7.88 1.61 2.34
N SER A 87 -7.50 1.40 3.61
CA SER A 87 -7.77 0.16 4.35
C SER A 87 -9.26 -0.05 4.55
N VAL A 88 -9.97 0.93 5.12
CA VAL A 88 -11.41 0.82 5.39
C VAL A 88 -12.26 0.84 4.12
N PHE A 89 -11.76 1.39 3.00
CA PHE A 89 -12.42 1.33 1.70
C PHE A 89 -12.36 -0.06 1.07
N LEU A 90 -11.21 -0.74 1.15
CA LEU A 90 -11.02 -2.05 0.53
C LEU A 90 -11.66 -3.20 1.32
N MET A 91 -11.81 -3.07 2.64
CA MET A 91 -12.29 -4.16 3.48
C MET A 91 -13.72 -4.62 3.17
N PRO A 92 -14.73 -3.75 3.02
CA PRO A 92 -16.07 -4.18 2.60
C PRO A 92 -16.06 -4.93 1.27
N ILE A 93 -15.20 -4.50 0.34
CA ILE A 93 -15.02 -5.12 -0.97
C ILE A 93 -14.42 -6.53 -0.82
N CYS A 94 -13.45 -6.72 0.09
CA CYS A 94 -12.89 -8.02 0.42
C CYS A 94 -13.93 -8.98 0.99
N ILE A 95 -14.80 -8.49 1.87
CA ILE A 95 -15.91 -9.30 2.41
C ILE A 95 -16.90 -9.70 1.31
N LEU A 96 -17.28 -8.78 0.42
CA LEU A 96 -18.14 -9.08 -0.72
C LEU A 96 -17.50 -10.06 -1.70
N ALA A 97 -16.18 -9.94 -1.95
CA ALA A 97 -15.44 -10.87 -2.81
C ALA A 97 -15.40 -12.29 -2.25
N SER A 98 -15.40 -12.41 -0.92
CA SER A 98 -15.36 -13.70 -0.21
C SER A 98 -16.74 -14.33 -0.01
N TRP A 99 -17.82 -13.64 -0.33
CA TRP A 99 -19.19 -14.02 0.06
C TRP A 99 -19.60 -15.42 -0.41
N THR A 100 -19.30 -15.76 -1.65
CA THR A 100 -19.58 -17.08 -2.25
C THR A 100 -18.35 -17.95 -2.41
N ALA A 101 -17.17 -17.34 -2.52
CA ALA A 101 -15.92 -18.07 -2.76
C ALA A 101 -15.45 -18.88 -1.53
N ILE A 102 -15.88 -18.49 -0.32
CA ILE A 102 -15.52 -19.16 0.93
C ILE A 102 -16.72 -19.88 1.49
N GLU A 103 -16.64 -21.22 1.50
CA GLU A 103 -17.72 -22.09 1.99
C GLU A 103 -17.36 -22.81 3.31
N LYS A 104 -16.06 -23.02 3.55
CA LYS A 104 -15.58 -23.76 4.73
C LYS A 104 -15.00 -22.79 5.77
N ARG A 105 -15.35 -23.03 7.04
CA ARG A 105 -14.83 -22.26 8.19
C ARG A 105 -15.04 -20.76 8.03
N VAL A 106 -16.23 -20.37 7.54
CA VAL A 106 -16.58 -19.00 7.23
C VAL A 106 -16.44 -18.06 8.44
N PRO A 107 -16.91 -18.43 9.66
CA PRO A 107 -16.76 -17.57 10.84
C PRO A 107 -15.30 -17.19 11.13
N GLU A 108 -14.40 -18.17 11.07
CA GLU A 108 -12.96 -17.94 11.31
C GLU A 108 -12.32 -17.08 10.22
N TYR A 109 -12.76 -17.26 8.95
CA TYR A 109 -12.30 -16.45 7.85
C TYR A 109 -12.71 -14.98 8.00
N MET A 110 -13.99 -14.73 8.32
CA MET A 110 -14.48 -13.38 8.54
C MET A 110 -13.83 -12.73 9.77
N ALA A 111 -13.62 -13.49 10.84
CA ALA A 111 -12.89 -13.02 12.03
C ALA A 111 -11.43 -12.66 11.69
N ALA A 112 -10.75 -13.44 10.84
CA ALA A 112 -9.38 -13.13 10.42
C ALA A 112 -9.31 -11.81 9.61
N PHE A 113 -10.29 -11.53 8.73
CA PHE A 113 -10.35 -10.26 8.01
C PHE A 113 -10.65 -9.07 8.94
N LEU A 114 -11.59 -9.22 9.88
CA LEU A 114 -11.88 -8.17 10.87
C LEU A 114 -10.67 -7.89 11.78
N LEU A 115 -9.97 -8.95 12.22
CA LEU A 115 -8.72 -8.80 12.97
C LEU A 115 -7.67 -8.06 12.12
N MET A 116 -7.52 -8.43 10.85
CA MET A 116 -6.61 -7.77 9.92
C MET A 116 -6.90 -6.26 9.81
N GLU A 117 -8.18 -5.88 9.68
CA GLU A 117 -8.58 -4.48 9.59
C GLU A 117 -8.20 -3.68 10.85
N ALA A 118 -8.48 -4.23 12.03
CA ALA A 118 -8.07 -3.62 13.30
C ALA A 118 -6.56 -3.37 13.35
N LEU A 119 -5.77 -4.37 12.97
CA LEU A 119 -4.31 -4.31 13.02
C LEU A 119 -3.74 -3.33 11.99
N MET A 120 -4.33 -3.23 10.79
CA MET A 120 -3.92 -2.24 9.78
C MET A 120 -4.20 -0.81 10.26
N ILE A 121 -5.38 -0.53 10.81
CA ILE A 121 -5.70 0.78 11.40
C ILE A 121 -4.72 1.09 12.53
N GLY A 122 -4.42 0.10 13.38
CA GLY A 122 -3.46 0.23 14.47
C GLY A 122 -2.05 0.59 14.00
N VAL A 123 -1.54 -0.06 12.93
CA VAL A 123 -0.21 0.25 12.36
C VAL A 123 -0.11 1.71 11.93
N PHE A 124 -1.12 2.22 11.22
CA PHE A 124 -1.08 3.58 10.68
C PHE A 124 -1.36 4.66 11.73
N SER A 125 -2.02 4.31 12.85
CA SER A 125 -2.36 5.26 13.91
C SER A 125 -1.44 5.22 15.13
N ALA A 126 -0.57 4.21 15.29
CA ALA A 126 0.28 4.07 16.46
C ALA A 126 1.30 5.22 16.57
N GLN A 127 1.38 5.82 17.76
CA GLN A 127 2.38 6.82 18.14
C GLN A 127 3.37 6.32 19.22
N ASP A 128 3.21 5.09 19.69
CA ASP A 128 4.16 4.38 20.53
C ASP A 128 4.91 3.33 19.70
N LEU A 129 6.24 3.25 19.85
CA LEU A 129 7.11 2.41 19.05
C LEU A 129 6.80 0.91 19.21
N PHE A 130 6.52 0.47 20.44
CA PHE A 130 6.16 -0.93 20.68
C PHE A 130 4.73 -1.23 20.27
N LEU A 131 3.82 -0.28 20.41
CA LEU A 131 2.46 -0.43 19.91
C LEU A 131 2.44 -0.58 18.39
N PHE A 132 3.23 0.22 17.68
CA PHE A 132 3.44 0.06 16.23
C PHE A 132 3.95 -1.35 15.90
N TYR A 133 5.00 -1.82 16.62
CA TYR A 133 5.58 -3.13 16.38
C TYR A 133 4.57 -4.25 16.60
N ILE A 134 3.81 -4.19 17.69
CA ILE A 134 2.75 -5.18 17.98
C ILE A 134 1.74 -5.25 16.85
N PHE A 135 1.20 -4.13 16.39
CA PHE A 135 0.24 -4.12 15.29
C PHE A 135 0.85 -4.60 13.98
N PHE A 136 2.08 -4.17 13.68
CA PHE A 136 2.80 -4.53 12.47
C PHE A 136 3.08 -6.03 12.37
N GLU A 137 3.49 -6.66 13.47
CA GLU A 137 3.77 -8.09 13.53
C GLU A 137 2.51 -8.94 13.69
N ALA A 138 1.58 -8.51 14.53
CA ALA A 138 0.33 -9.25 14.72
C ALA A 138 -0.45 -9.41 13.41
N GLY A 139 -0.33 -8.45 12.46
CA GLY A 139 -0.92 -8.54 11.13
C GLY A 139 -0.44 -9.73 10.28
N LEU A 140 0.70 -10.32 10.61
CA LEU A 140 1.20 -11.53 9.95
C LEU A 140 0.35 -12.76 10.26
N ILE A 141 -0.19 -12.84 11.49
CA ILE A 141 -0.94 -14.01 11.97
C ILE A 141 -2.21 -14.24 11.13
N PRO A 142 -3.15 -13.27 11.02
CA PRO A 142 -4.35 -13.49 10.22
C PRO A 142 -4.03 -13.75 8.74
N MET A 143 -3.03 -13.08 8.15
CA MET A 143 -2.65 -13.34 6.76
C MET A 143 -2.04 -14.73 6.58
N TYR A 144 -1.19 -15.18 7.51
CA TYR A 144 -0.67 -16.55 7.52
C TYR A 144 -1.80 -17.58 7.56
N LEU A 145 -2.82 -17.36 8.40
CA LEU A 145 -3.99 -18.24 8.50
C LEU A 145 -4.84 -18.18 7.21
N ILE A 146 -5.07 -17.00 6.66
CA ILE A 146 -5.85 -16.82 5.42
C ILE A 146 -5.18 -17.59 4.27
N ILE A 147 -3.88 -17.49 4.11
CA ILE A 147 -3.14 -18.23 3.07
C ILE A 147 -3.11 -19.71 3.40
N GLY A 148 -2.75 -20.10 4.62
CA GLY A 148 -2.49 -21.48 5.01
C GLY A 148 -3.74 -22.36 5.10
N ILE A 149 -4.91 -21.80 5.42
CA ILE A 149 -6.17 -22.55 5.59
C ILE A 149 -7.00 -22.53 4.30
N TRP A 150 -7.20 -21.35 3.71
CA TRP A 150 -8.10 -21.17 2.55
C TRP A 150 -7.37 -20.98 1.23
N GLY A 151 -6.06 -21.12 1.22
CA GLY A 151 -5.23 -21.01 0.01
C GLY A 151 -5.30 -22.24 -0.90
N GLY A 152 -4.57 -22.15 -2.03
CA GLY A 152 -4.47 -23.16 -3.07
C GLY A 152 -3.66 -24.41 -2.66
N ALA A 153 -3.19 -25.15 -3.66
CA ALA A 153 -2.50 -26.44 -3.45
C ALA A 153 -1.22 -26.31 -2.63
N GLU A 154 -0.39 -25.31 -2.92
CA GLU A 154 0.90 -25.08 -2.25
C GLU A 154 0.80 -24.06 -1.09
N ARG A 155 -0.41 -23.92 -0.49
CA ARG A 155 -0.70 -22.92 0.54
C ARG A 155 0.20 -22.99 1.77
N ILE A 156 0.60 -24.21 2.16
CA ILE A 156 1.47 -24.41 3.34
C ILE A 156 2.85 -23.82 3.09
N TYR A 157 3.46 -24.14 1.95
CA TYR A 157 4.76 -23.58 1.57
C TYR A 157 4.70 -22.05 1.48
N ALA A 158 3.70 -21.51 0.79
CA ALA A 158 3.54 -20.08 0.60
C ALA A 158 3.33 -19.32 1.92
N SER A 159 2.51 -19.87 2.83
CA SER A 159 2.25 -19.26 4.14
C SER A 159 3.49 -19.26 5.03
N TYR A 160 4.24 -20.37 5.10
CA TYR A 160 5.50 -20.42 5.84
C TYR A 160 6.55 -19.47 5.24
N LYS A 161 6.69 -19.45 3.91
CA LYS A 161 7.63 -18.55 3.24
C LYS A 161 7.30 -17.09 3.55
N PHE A 162 6.04 -16.69 3.42
CA PHE A 162 5.56 -15.35 3.78
C PHE A 162 5.90 -15.01 5.23
N PHE A 163 5.55 -15.89 6.16
CA PHE A 163 5.74 -15.66 7.59
C PHE A 163 7.22 -15.54 7.95
N LEU A 164 8.06 -16.49 7.50
CA LEU A 164 9.49 -16.51 7.85
C LEU A 164 10.25 -15.32 7.24
N TYR A 165 9.95 -14.94 5.99
CA TYR A 165 10.58 -13.76 5.38
C TYR A 165 10.29 -12.49 6.17
N THR A 166 9.02 -12.29 6.51
CA THR A 166 8.59 -11.08 7.21
C THR A 166 9.08 -11.07 8.65
N LEU A 167 8.98 -12.19 9.37
CA LEU A 167 9.45 -12.30 10.75
C LEU A 167 10.96 -12.07 10.88
N LEU A 168 11.77 -12.63 9.95
CA LEU A 168 13.23 -12.46 10.01
C LEU A 168 13.63 -10.98 9.90
N GLY A 169 13.00 -10.23 8.98
CA GLY A 169 13.23 -8.79 8.86
C GLY A 169 12.83 -8.02 10.10
N SER A 170 11.66 -8.32 10.65
CA SER A 170 11.08 -7.56 11.77
C SER A 170 11.76 -7.85 13.12
N VAL A 171 12.34 -9.02 13.33
CA VAL A 171 13.15 -9.30 14.53
C VAL A 171 14.38 -8.38 14.59
N LEU A 172 15.03 -8.10 13.45
CA LEU A 172 16.13 -7.12 13.41
C LEU A 172 15.65 -5.72 13.79
N MET A 173 14.50 -5.32 13.31
CA MET A 173 13.86 -4.05 13.68
C MET A 173 13.53 -4.00 15.18
N LEU A 174 13.03 -5.09 15.78
CA LEU A 174 12.77 -5.15 17.22
C LEU A 174 14.04 -4.93 18.04
N ILE A 175 15.16 -5.55 17.67
CA ILE A 175 16.45 -5.35 18.35
C ILE A 175 16.86 -3.87 18.26
N ALA A 176 16.72 -3.25 17.10
CA ALA A 176 16.99 -1.82 16.92
C ALA A 176 16.07 -0.94 17.80
N MET A 177 14.76 -1.25 17.86
CA MET A 177 13.81 -0.54 18.71
C MET A 177 14.16 -0.62 20.19
N LEU A 178 14.55 -1.80 20.68
CA LEU A 178 14.98 -1.98 22.06
C LEU A 178 16.23 -1.13 22.38
N TRP A 179 17.18 -1.08 21.46
CA TRP A 179 18.36 -0.22 21.60
C TRP A 179 17.97 1.26 21.64
N MET A 180 17.12 1.71 20.70
CA MET A 180 16.63 3.11 20.62
C MET A 180 15.93 3.55 21.90
N VAL A 181 15.05 2.71 22.44
CA VAL A 181 14.31 3.01 23.69
C VAL A 181 15.27 3.06 24.90
N ASN A 182 16.32 2.25 24.90
CA ASN A 182 17.33 2.30 25.96
C ASN A 182 18.15 3.59 25.89
N ASP A 183 18.52 4.04 24.69
CA ASP A 183 19.32 5.24 24.44
C ASP A 183 18.50 6.52 24.67
N ALA A 184 17.32 6.63 24.05
CA ALA A 184 16.47 7.81 24.11
C ALA A 184 15.60 7.91 25.37
N GLY A 185 15.40 6.82 26.09
CA GLY A 185 14.58 6.79 27.30
C GLY A 185 13.06 6.85 27.09
N THR A 186 12.57 6.81 25.85
CA THR A 186 11.16 6.94 25.48
C THR A 186 10.75 5.97 24.37
N THR A 187 9.45 5.64 24.30
CA THR A 187 8.82 4.89 23.18
C THR A 187 7.98 5.79 22.28
N ASP A 188 7.84 7.08 22.61
CA ASP A 188 7.02 8.03 21.88
C ASP A 188 7.61 8.35 20.50
N ILE A 189 6.91 7.97 19.43
CA ILE A 189 7.38 8.12 18.04
C ILE A 189 7.61 9.58 17.68
N PRO A 190 6.69 10.55 17.96
CA PRO A 190 6.94 11.96 17.71
C PRO A 190 8.24 12.48 18.34
N THR A 191 8.53 12.08 19.57
CA THR A 191 9.78 12.43 20.25
C THR A 191 11.00 11.78 19.61
N LEU A 192 10.92 10.47 19.28
CA LEU A 192 12.00 9.73 18.63
C LEU A 192 12.34 10.26 17.24
N MET A 193 11.37 10.79 16.49
CA MET A 193 11.61 11.43 15.21
C MET A 193 12.54 12.65 15.31
N HIS A 194 12.62 13.29 16.49
CA HIS A 194 13.47 14.45 16.72
C HIS A 194 14.72 14.13 17.56
N TYR A 195 14.85 12.90 18.05
CA TYR A 195 15.98 12.48 18.85
C TYR A 195 17.27 12.40 18.00
N PRO A 196 18.38 13.00 18.46
CA PRO A 196 19.64 13.04 17.71
C PRO A 196 20.46 11.76 17.92
N PHE A 197 20.08 10.68 17.25
CA PHE A 197 20.89 9.46 17.27
C PHE A 197 22.28 9.69 16.69
N ALA A 198 23.31 9.13 17.33
CA ALA A 198 24.68 9.26 16.85
C ALA A 198 24.83 8.71 15.42
N PRO A 199 25.58 9.39 14.51
CA PRO A 199 25.71 9.00 13.10
C PRO A 199 26.10 7.53 12.90
N GLU A 200 26.99 7.01 13.73
CA GLU A 200 27.44 5.61 13.70
C GLU A 200 26.29 4.64 14.04
N ALA A 201 25.49 4.99 15.04
CA ALA A 201 24.31 4.22 15.42
C ALA A 201 23.23 4.26 14.35
N GLN A 202 22.99 5.44 13.71
CA GLN A 202 22.00 5.57 12.65
C GLN A 202 22.18 4.55 11.53
N THR A 203 23.41 4.22 11.14
CA THR A 203 23.68 3.27 10.06
C THR A 203 23.17 1.86 10.42
N TRP A 204 23.45 1.38 11.61
CA TRP A 204 23.02 0.03 12.06
C TRP A 204 21.52 -0.01 12.30
N LEU A 205 20.95 1.03 12.91
CA LEU A 205 19.52 1.15 13.14
C LEU A 205 18.78 1.20 11.78
N TRP A 206 19.27 2.01 10.85
CA TRP A 206 18.72 2.11 9.50
C TRP A 206 18.71 0.76 8.78
N LEU A 207 19.83 0.02 8.83
CA LEU A 207 19.93 -1.31 8.20
C LEU A 207 18.94 -2.31 8.81
N ALA A 208 18.73 -2.28 10.13
CA ALA A 208 17.77 -3.15 10.80
C ALA A 208 16.32 -2.82 10.43
N PHE A 209 15.95 -1.53 10.37
CA PHE A 209 14.63 -1.09 9.89
C PHE A 209 14.46 -1.35 8.40
N PHE A 210 15.51 -1.09 7.60
CA PHE A 210 15.53 -1.38 6.17
C PHE A 210 15.26 -2.86 5.89
N ALA A 211 15.86 -3.78 6.61
CA ALA A 211 15.62 -5.21 6.45
C ALA A 211 14.13 -5.56 6.61
N SER A 212 13.47 -4.99 7.62
CA SER A 212 12.03 -5.19 7.85
C SER A 212 11.18 -4.61 6.72
N PHE A 213 11.42 -3.34 6.39
CA PHE A 213 10.58 -2.62 5.42
C PHE A 213 10.84 -3.08 3.98
N ALA A 214 12.09 -3.44 3.63
CA ALA A 214 12.43 -3.98 2.32
C ALA A 214 11.77 -5.34 2.06
N VAL A 215 11.66 -6.19 3.09
CA VAL A 215 10.89 -7.45 2.97
C VAL A 215 9.41 -7.15 2.80
N LYS A 216 8.84 -6.26 3.62
CA LYS A 216 7.41 -5.93 3.59
C LYS A 216 7.00 -5.23 2.29
N MET A 217 7.86 -4.36 1.74
CA MET A 217 7.66 -3.61 0.50
C MET A 217 8.15 -4.35 -0.75
N PRO A 218 8.32 -5.61 -0.72
CA PRO A 218 9.03 -6.60 -1.50
C PRO A 218 10.13 -6.03 -2.43
N MET A 219 11.15 -5.42 -1.83
CA MET A 219 12.29 -4.95 -2.60
C MET A 219 13.12 -6.13 -3.15
N TRP A 220 13.69 -5.99 -4.33
CA TRP A 220 14.66 -6.95 -4.81
C TRP A 220 15.91 -6.93 -3.90
N PRO A 221 16.50 -8.09 -3.51
CA PRO A 221 16.19 -9.48 -3.85
C PRO A 221 15.20 -10.18 -2.89
N VAL A 222 14.71 -9.52 -1.84
CA VAL A 222 13.88 -10.13 -0.77
C VAL A 222 12.38 -10.16 -1.10
N HIS A 223 12.02 -10.16 -2.38
CA HIS A 223 10.65 -10.08 -2.90
C HIS A 223 9.99 -11.43 -3.20
N THR A 224 10.75 -12.53 -3.20
CA THR A 224 10.31 -13.82 -3.77
C THR A 224 9.15 -14.47 -3.02
N TRP A 225 8.86 -14.05 -1.80
CA TRP A 225 7.70 -14.50 -1.03
C TRP A 225 6.37 -13.99 -1.60
N LEU A 226 6.39 -12.80 -2.22
CA LEU A 226 5.16 -12.12 -2.65
C LEU A 226 4.43 -12.86 -3.78
N PRO A 227 5.06 -13.28 -4.90
CA PRO A 227 4.36 -14.03 -5.94
C PRO A 227 3.77 -15.33 -5.42
N ASP A 228 4.48 -16.06 -4.56
CA ASP A 228 4.00 -17.32 -4.00
C ASP A 228 2.80 -17.09 -3.07
N ALA A 229 2.87 -16.08 -2.20
CA ALA A 229 1.76 -15.70 -1.34
C ALA A 229 0.51 -15.30 -2.13
N HIS A 230 0.64 -14.47 -3.18
CA HIS A 230 -0.48 -14.04 -4.00
C HIS A 230 -1.11 -15.18 -4.80
N VAL A 231 -0.29 -16.05 -5.36
CA VAL A 231 -0.78 -17.20 -6.15
C VAL A 231 -1.62 -18.14 -5.29
N GLN A 232 -1.21 -18.35 -4.04
CA GLN A 232 -1.90 -19.28 -3.14
C GLN A 232 -3.04 -18.63 -2.35
N ALA A 233 -2.95 -17.36 -2.01
CA ALA A 233 -4.00 -16.66 -1.25
C ALA A 233 -5.37 -16.71 -1.97
N PRO A 234 -6.50 -16.80 -1.24
CA PRO A 234 -7.82 -16.52 -1.81
C PRO A 234 -7.87 -15.10 -2.38
N THR A 235 -8.80 -14.82 -3.28
CA THR A 235 -8.88 -13.54 -4.01
C THR A 235 -8.84 -12.34 -3.07
N ALA A 236 -9.69 -12.29 -2.03
CA ALA A 236 -9.70 -11.20 -1.07
C ALA A 236 -8.39 -11.10 -0.25
N GLY A 237 -7.73 -12.23 0.04
CA GLY A 237 -6.39 -12.23 0.65
C GLY A 237 -5.36 -11.55 -0.24
N SER A 238 -5.40 -11.80 -1.56
CA SER A 238 -4.53 -11.09 -2.52
C SER A 238 -4.87 -9.60 -2.62
N VAL A 239 -6.16 -9.24 -2.56
CA VAL A 239 -6.62 -7.84 -2.58
C VAL A 239 -6.03 -7.06 -1.41
N ILE A 240 -6.16 -7.56 -0.18
CA ILE A 240 -5.68 -6.83 1.00
C ILE A 240 -4.15 -6.87 1.12
N LEU A 241 -3.51 -7.96 0.70
CA LEU A 241 -2.06 -8.08 0.68
C LEU A 241 -1.44 -7.03 -0.26
N ALA A 242 -1.91 -6.95 -1.52
CA ALA A 242 -1.46 -5.95 -2.48
C ALA A 242 -1.98 -4.55 -2.17
N GLY A 243 -3.22 -4.44 -1.70
CA GLY A 243 -3.89 -3.17 -1.44
C GLY A 243 -3.27 -2.37 -0.30
N VAL A 244 -3.02 -3.01 0.84
CA VAL A 244 -2.65 -2.33 2.09
C VAL A 244 -1.34 -2.85 2.69
N LEU A 245 -1.16 -4.17 2.83
CA LEU A 245 -0.04 -4.72 3.60
C LEU A 245 1.34 -4.32 3.05
N LEU A 246 1.50 -4.20 1.73
CA LEU A 246 2.74 -3.72 1.13
C LEU A 246 3.06 -2.27 1.51
N LYS A 247 2.02 -1.44 1.70
CA LYS A 247 2.17 -0.01 2.03
C LYS A 247 2.67 0.23 3.45
N MET A 248 2.53 -0.76 4.34
CA MET A 248 3.12 -0.67 5.67
C MET A 248 4.65 -0.54 5.62
N GLY A 249 5.32 -1.16 4.63
CA GLY A 249 6.76 -0.98 4.42
C GLY A 249 7.12 0.45 3.99
N GLY A 250 6.38 1.03 3.03
CA GLY A 250 6.56 2.42 2.61
C GLY A 250 6.24 3.43 3.72
N TYR A 251 5.18 3.18 4.47
CA TYR A 251 4.86 3.95 5.67
C TYR A 251 5.98 3.86 6.71
N GLY A 252 6.58 2.68 6.87
CA GLY A 252 7.73 2.49 7.75
C GLY A 252 8.94 3.35 7.34
N PHE A 253 9.28 3.41 6.06
CA PHE A 253 10.34 4.31 5.57
C PHE A 253 10.02 5.78 5.86
N LEU A 254 8.77 6.22 5.61
CA LEU A 254 8.32 7.59 5.87
C LEU A 254 8.33 7.95 7.35
N ARG A 255 7.94 7.02 8.21
CA ARG A 255 7.72 7.27 9.65
C ARG A 255 8.98 7.08 10.49
N PHE A 256 9.88 6.18 10.08
CA PHE A 256 11.05 5.80 10.87
C PHE A 256 12.36 6.09 10.13
N SER A 257 12.61 5.45 8.99
CA SER A 257 13.93 5.51 8.35
C SER A 257 14.35 6.92 7.95
N LEU A 258 13.45 7.68 7.30
CA LEU A 258 13.77 9.03 6.84
C LEU A 258 13.91 10.03 7.99
N PRO A 259 12.91 10.19 8.92
CA PRO A 259 12.99 11.23 9.94
C PRO A 259 13.91 10.89 11.11
N MET A 260 14.07 9.60 11.48
CA MET A 260 14.90 9.20 12.63
C MET A 260 16.37 9.00 12.27
N PHE A 261 16.65 8.58 11.02
CA PHE A 261 18.02 8.28 10.55
C PHE A 261 18.33 9.04 9.25
N PRO A 262 18.27 10.37 9.24
CA PRO A 262 18.43 11.15 8.02
C PRO A 262 19.82 11.03 7.39
N GLU A 263 20.88 10.98 8.19
CA GLU A 263 22.24 10.84 7.71
C GLU A 263 22.49 9.46 7.07
N ALA A 264 22.06 8.39 7.72
CA ALA A 264 22.14 7.04 7.17
C ALA A 264 21.27 6.90 5.91
N SER A 265 20.08 7.51 5.87
CA SER A 265 19.22 7.54 4.69
C SER A 265 19.91 8.22 3.49
N ALA A 266 20.63 9.33 3.72
CA ALA A 266 21.39 10.03 2.69
C ALA A 266 22.62 9.22 2.23
N GLN A 267 23.35 8.62 3.17
CA GLN A 267 24.54 7.81 2.85
C GLN A 267 24.20 6.55 2.07
N LEU A 268 23.06 5.91 2.37
CA LEU A 268 22.66 4.62 1.80
C LEU A 268 21.63 4.74 0.65
N VAL A 269 21.33 5.96 0.19
CA VAL A 269 20.39 6.21 -0.92
C VAL A 269 20.75 5.43 -2.19
N TRP A 270 22.03 5.28 -2.48
CA TRP A 270 22.52 4.53 -3.65
C TRP A 270 22.13 3.04 -3.59
N VAL A 271 22.08 2.45 -2.38
CA VAL A 271 21.60 1.07 -2.18
C VAL A 271 20.13 0.98 -2.57
N VAL A 272 19.30 1.90 -2.05
CA VAL A 272 17.86 1.93 -2.35
C VAL A 272 17.62 2.13 -3.84
N PHE A 273 18.29 3.09 -4.47
CA PHE A 273 18.15 3.34 -5.90
C PHE A 273 18.63 2.14 -6.73
N GLY A 274 19.77 1.55 -6.39
CA GLY A 274 20.31 0.38 -7.09
C GLY A 274 19.36 -0.81 -7.05
N LEU A 275 18.87 -1.18 -5.86
CA LEU A 275 17.93 -2.28 -5.69
C LEU A 275 16.58 -2.00 -6.37
N SER A 276 16.11 -0.76 -6.35
CA SER A 276 14.86 -0.36 -7.01
C SER A 276 14.97 -0.38 -8.53
N MET A 277 16.08 0.09 -9.10
CA MET A 277 16.32 0.00 -10.55
C MET A 277 16.36 -1.45 -11.04
N VAL A 278 17.04 -2.33 -10.30
CA VAL A 278 17.04 -3.77 -10.61
C VAL A 278 15.62 -4.33 -10.50
N ALA A 279 14.88 -3.99 -9.43
CA ALA A 279 13.50 -4.44 -9.26
C ALA A 279 12.62 -4.03 -10.45
N ILE A 280 12.66 -2.77 -10.89
CA ILE A 280 11.84 -2.27 -12.01
C ILE A 280 12.10 -3.10 -13.28
N VAL A 281 13.35 -3.23 -13.68
CA VAL A 281 13.69 -3.91 -14.94
C VAL A 281 13.50 -5.41 -14.82
N TYR A 282 14.10 -6.03 -13.82
CA TYR A 282 14.09 -7.49 -13.66
C TYR A 282 12.69 -8.04 -13.45
N THR A 283 11.91 -7.48 -12.50
CA THR A 283 10.60 -8.04 -12.19
C THR A 283 9.57 -7.76 -13.29
N SER A 284 9.71 -6.69 -14.05
CA SER A 284 8.89 -6.42 -15.23
C SER A 284 9.17 -7.43 -16.36
N LEU A 285 10.42 -7.81 -16.60
CA LEU A 285 10.79 -8.86 -17.55
C LEU A 285 10.28 -10.23 -17.08
N VAL A 286 10.37 -10.51 -15.77
CA VAL A 286 9.81 -11.73 -15.20
C VAL A 286 8.29 -11.75 -15.33
N ALA A 287 7.60 -10.64 -15.11
CA ALA A 287 6.14 -10.53 -15.29
C ALA A 287 5.73 -10.84 -16.73
N LEU A 288 6.47 -10.35 -17.73
CA LEU A 288 6.17 -10.52 -19.15
C LEU A 288 6.11 -12.00 -19.59
N VAL A 289 6.91 -12.87 -18.96
CA VAL A 289 7.00 -14.30 -19.33
C VAL A 289 6.12 -15.22 -18.47
N GLN A 290 5.30 -14.66 -17.56
CA GLN A 290 4.42 -15.49 -16.73
C GLN A 290 3.27 -16.10 -17.52
N SER A 291 2.93 -17.33 -17.19
CA SER A 291 1.75 -18.04 -17.68
C SER A 291 0.52 -17.93 -16.74
N ASP A 292 0.75 -17.63 -15.47
CA ASP A 292 -0.28 -17.44 -14.43
C ASP A 292 -0.57 -15.93 -14.25
N MET A 293 -1.86 -15.55 -14.39
CA MET A 293 -2.31 -14.15 -14.27
C MET A 293 -2.01 -13.53 -12.90
N LYS A 294 -2.25 -14.29 -11.82
CA LYS A 294 -1.96 -13.79 -10.46
C LYS A 294 -0.46 -13.55 -10.26
N LYS A 295 0.37 -14.44 -10.82
CA LYS A 295 1.83 -14.34 -10.73
C LYS A 295 2.35 -13.14 -11.51
N LEU A 296 1.79 -12.89 -12.69
CA LEU A 296 2.11 -11.69 -13.48
C LEU A 296 1.79 -10.40 -12.71
N ILE A 297 0.58 -10.27 -12.15
CA ILE A 297 0.15 -9.11 -11.39
C ILE A 297 1.00 -8.96 -10.11
N ALA A 298 1.38 -10.06 -9.44
CA ALA A 298 2.24 -10.01 -8.27
C ALA A 298 3.65 -9.46 -8.59
N TYR A 299 4.27 -9.88 -9.71
CA TYR A 299 5.56 -9.33 -10.14
C TYR A 299 5.43 -7.86 -10.58
N SER A 300 4.32 -7.47 -11.21
CA SER A 300 4.07 -6.05 -11.51
C SER A 300 4.01 -5.20 -10.25
N SER A 301 3.45 -5.72 -9.16
CA SER A 301 3.41 -5.03 -7.87
C SER A 301 4.82 -4.76 -7.32
N VAL A 302 5.78 -5.67 -7.49
CA VAL A 302 7.19 -5.44 -7.10
C VAL A 302 7.78 -4.29 -7.89
N ALA A 303 7.52 -4.22 -9.20
CA ALA A 303 8.00 -3.12 -10.06
C ALA A 303 7.40 -1.77 -9.64
N HIS A 304 6.07 -1.72 -9.37
CA HIS A 304 5.42 -0.48 -8.92
C HIS A 304 5.90 -0.04 -7.53
N MET A 305 6.13 -0.97 -6.60
CA MET A 305 6.68 -0.63 -5.28
C MET A 305 8.12 -0.09 -5.37
N ALA A 306 8.87 -0.44 -6.41
CA ALA A 306 10.19 0.14 -6.65
C ALA A 306 10.12 1.63 -7.06
N PHE A 307 9.07 2.08 -7.74
CA PHE A 307 8.81 3.52 -7.92
C PHE A 307 8.56 4.23 -6.59
N VAL A 308 7.87 3.58 -5.65
CA VAL A 308 7.67 4.12 -4.31
C VAL A 308 9.01 4.30 -3.60
N THR A 309 9.85 3.27 -3.56
CA THR A 309 11.16 3.37 -2.88
C THR A 309 12.07 4.40 -3.53
N ILE A 310 12.10 4.53 -4.86
CA ILE A 310 12.80 5.62 -5.53
C ILE A 310 12.25 6.96 -5.05
N GLY A 311 10.94 7.18 -5.16
CA GLY A 311 10.31 8.45 -4.82
C GLY A 311 10.55 8.88 -3.38
N LEU A 312 10.45 7.95 -2.41
CA LEU A 312 10.69 8.22 -0.99
C LEU A 312 12.11 8.73 -0.70
N PHE A 313 13.11 8.20 -1.41
CA PHE A 313 14.52 8.52 -1.18
C PHE A 313 15.09 9.59 -2.13
N THR A 314 14.22 10.34 -2.83
CA THR A 314 14.64 11.49 -3.66
C THR A 314 14.97 12.75 -2.87
N PHE A 315 14.60 12.83 -1.61
CA PHE A 315 14.76 14.01 -0.73
C PHE A 315 14.14 15.30 -1.33
N ASN A 316 13.09 15.17 -2.11
CA ASN A 316 12.34 16.30 -2.65
C ASN A 316 10.83 16.05 -2.61
N GLN A 317 10.06 17.14 -2.65
CA GLN A 317 8.61 17.12 -2.45
C GLN A 317 7.90 16.27 -3.50
N GLN A 318 8.24 16.44 -4.78
CA GLN A 318 7.59 15.73 -5.88
C GLN A 318 7.78 14.22 -5.77
N GLY A 319 8.99 13.78 -5.40
CA GLY A 319 9.27 12.36 -5.26
C GLY A 319 8.53 11.73 -4.10
N ILE A 320 8.52 12.38 -2.93
CA ILE A 320 7.84 11.85 -1.74
C ILE A 320 6.31 11.86 -1.92
N GLU A 321 5.73 12.98 -2.38
CA GLU A 321 4.30 13.05 -2.70
C GLU A 321 3.92 12.02 -3.77
N GLY A 322 4.74 11.90 -4.82
CA GLY A 322 4.57 10.89 -5.86
C GLY A 322 4.59 9.47 -5.32
N ALA A 323 5.55 9.15 -4.44
CA ALA A 323 5.63 7.84 -3.81
C ALA A 323 4.38 7.49 -3.00
N ILE A 324 3.86 8.43 -2.20
CA ILE A 324 2.64 8.21 -1.42
C ILE A 324 1.44 8.02 -2.36
N MET A 325 1.34 8.84 -3.42
CA MET A 325 0.30 8.68 -4.44
C MET A 325 0.39 7.34 -5.17
N VAL A 326 1.60 6.83 -5.48
CA VAL A 326 1.76 5.47 -6.04
C VAL A 326 1.28 4.41 -5.04
N MET A 327 1.57 4.56 -3.75
CA MET A 327 1.06 3.62 -2.74
C MET A 327 -0.46 3.55 -2.76
N LEU A 328 -1.15 4.68 -2.77
CA LEU A 328 -2.61 4.75 -2.79
C LEU A 328 -3.18 4.22 -4.12
N ALA A 329 -2.66 4.69 -5.24
CA ALA A 329 -3.09 4.31 -6.58
C ALA A 329 -2.89 2.81 -6.86
N HIS A 330 -1.69 2.29 -6.57
CA HIS A 330 -1.41 0.86 -6.68
C HIS A 330 -2.32 0.06 -5.74
N GLY A 331 -2.64 0.58 -4.54
CA GLY A 331 -3.59 -0.06 -3.63
C GLY A 331 -4.95 -0.31 -4.27
N LEU A 332 -5.48 0.68 -4.98
CA LEU A 332 -6.75 0.57 -5.70
C LEU A 332 -6.64 -0.33 -6.95
N VAL A 333 -5.69 -0.03 -7.82
CA VAL A 333 -5.58 -0.68 -9.13
C VAL A 333 -5.17 -2.15 -9.02
N SER A 334 -4.20 -2.48 -8.15
CA SER A 334 -3.80 -3.88 -7.95
C SER A 334 -4.90 -4.70 -7.29
N ALA A 335 -5.63 -4.12 -6.31
CA ALA A 335 -6.80 -4.76 -5.72
C ALA A 335 -7.85 -5.11 -6.79
N ALA A 336 -8.15 -4.15 -7.68
CA ALA A 336 -9.09 -4.37 -8.77
C ALA A 336 -8.63 -5.42 -9.79
N LEU A 337 -7.34 -5.44 -10.13
CA LEU A 337 -6.77 -6.46 -11.02
C LEU A 337 -6.87 -7.86 -10.41
N PHE A 338 -6.58 -8.00 -9.09
CA PHE A 338 -6.79 -9.29 -8.40
C PHE A 338 -8.26 -9.69 -8.33
N LEU A 339 -9.19 -8.73 -8.17
CA LEU A 339 -10.63 -9.00 -8.26
C LEU A 339 -11.03 -9.45 -9.66
N CYS A 340 -10.53 -8.81 -10.71
CA CYS A 340 -10.77 -9.26 -12.09
C CYS A 340 -10.30 -10.70 -12.32
N VAL A 341 -9.12 -11.05 -11.82
CA VAL A 341 -8.67 -12.46 -11.89
C VAL A 341 -9.57 -13.36 -11.05
N GLY A 342 -10.01 -12.92 -9.87
CA GLY A 342 -10.95 -13.64 -9.02
C GLY A 342 -12.27 -13.96 -9.73
N VAL A 343 -12.85 -12.98 -10.42
CA VAL A 343 -14.11 -13.11 -11.17
C VAL A 343 -14.06 -14.27 -12.17
N ILE A 344 -13.01 -14.37 -12.96
CA ILE A 344 -12.88 -15.46 -13.95
C ILE A 344 -12.41 -16.78 -13.32
N TYR A 345 -11.61 -16.70 -12.25
CA TYR A 345 -11.18 -17.87 -11.49
C TYR A 345 -12.35 -18.57 -10.79
N ASP A 346 -13.29 -17.85 -10.23
CA ASP A 346 -14.48 -18.43 -9.59
C ASP A 346 -15.36 -19.23 -10.57
N ARG A 347 -15.23 -18.94 -11.89
CA ARG A 347 -15.97 -19.64 -12.95
C ARG A 347 -15.26 -20.88 -13.48
N LEU A 348 -13.94 -20.80 -13.70
CA LEU A 348 -13.17 -21.87 -14.36
C LEU A 348 -12.13 -22.55 -13.46
N HIS A 349 -11.91 -22.05 -12.25
CA HIS A 349 -10.93 -22.56 -11.29
C HIS A 349 -9.50 -22.72 -11.86
N THR A 350 -9.15 -21.90 -12.85
CA THR A 350 -7.80 -21.82 -13.42
C THR A 350 -7.31 -20.38 -13.53
N ARG A 351 -6.01 -20.17 -13.51
CA ARG A 351 -5.36 -18.86 -13.65
C ARG A 351 -4.43 -18.82 -14.86
N GLU A 352 -4.34 -19.92 -15.59
CA GLU A 352 -3.49 -20.01 -16.77
C GLU A 352 -4.05 -19.13 -17.89
N ILE A 353 -3.21 -18.21 -18.38
CA ILE A 353 -3.60 -17.21 -19.38
C ILE A 353 -4.08 -17.90 -20.68
N ASP A 354 -3.42 -19.01 -21.07
CA ASP A 354 -3.75 -19.73 -22.32
C ASP A 354 -5.09 -20.47 -22.30
N ARG A 355 -5.70 -20.62 -21.12
CA ARG A 355 -7.06 -21.18 -20.99
C ARG A 355 -8.15 -20.21 -21.40
N TYR A 356 -7.83 -18.92 -21.43
CA TYR A 356 -8.73 -17.85 -21.79
C TYR A 356 -8.48 -17.36 -23.22
N GLY A 357 -9.34 -16.51 -23.72
CA GLY A 357 -9.28 -15.87 -25.02
C GLY A 357 -10.65 -15.47 -25.50
N GLY A 358 -10.78 -14.32 -26.14
CA GLY A 358 -12.03 -13.84 -26.70
C GLY A 358 -13.10 -13.45 -25.67
N LEU A 359 -12.73 -13.23 -24.38
CA LEU A 359 -13.71 -12.91 -23.33
C LEU A 359 -14.49 -11.63 -23.59
N ALA A 360 -13.97 -10.69 -24.39
CA ALA A 360 -14.71 -9.49 -24.79
C ALA A 360 -16.01 -9.80 -25.55
N ASN A 361 -16.13 -10.97 -26.16
CA ASN A 361 -17.33 -11.35 -26.92
C ASN A 361 -18.49 -11.82 -26.03
N ASN A 362 -18.18 -12.54 -24.95
CA ASN A 362 -19.20 -13.13 -24.05
C ASN A 362 -19.28 -12.43 -22.68
N MET A 363 -18.23 -11.67 -22.29
CA MET A 363 -18.15 -10.93 -21.05
C MET A 363 -17.72 -9.46 -21.29
N PRO A 364 -18.50 -8.67 -22.03
CA PRO A 364 -18.10 -7.30 -22.43
C PRO A 364 -17.90 -6.36 -21.23
N TYR A 365 -18.72 -6.42 -20.19
CA TYR A 365 -18.56 -5.58 -19.01
C TYR A 365 -17.32 -5.99 -18.20
N TYR A 366 -17.04 -7.28 -18.07
CA TYR A 366 -15.79 -7.76 -17.49
C TYR A 366 -14.58 -7.20 -18.27
N ALA A 367 -14.61 -7.35 -19.60
CA ALA A 367 -13.52 -6.88 -20.45
C ALA A 367 -13.31 -5.36 -20.33
N LEU A 368 -14.40 -4.58 -20.18
CA LEU A 368 -14.33 -3.14 -19.99
C LEU A 368 -13.63 -2.78 -18.65
N PHE A 369 -14.02 -3.39 -17.54
CA PHE A 369 -13.35 -3.17 -16.25
C PHE A 369 -11.89 -3.62 -16.28
N PHE A 370 -11.62 -4.78 -16.86
CA PHE A 370 -10.26 -5.31 -16.95
C PHE A 370 -9.38 -4.41 -17.84
N LEU A 371 -9.93 -3.86 -18.95
CA LEU A 371 -9.24 -2.84 -19.76
C LEU A 371 -8.95 -1.58 -18.95
N PHE A 372 -9.97 -1.06 -18.25
CA PHE A 372 -9.83 0.15 -17.46
C PHE A 372 -8.69 0.01 -16.41
N PHE A 373 -8.69 -1.07 -15.63
CA PHE A 373 -7.65 -1.28 -14.63
C PHE A 373 -6.28 -1.65 -15.23
N THR A 374 -6.25 -2.30 -16.38
CA THR A 374 -5.03 -2.52 -17.16
C THR A 374 -4.43 -1.17 -17.59
N MET A 375 -5.22 -0.28 -18.15
CA MET A 375 -4.78 1.06 -18.57
C MET A 375 -4.39 1.93 -17.37
N ALA A 376 -5.13 1.83 -16.26
CA ALA A 376 -4.77 2.51 -15.02
C ALA A 376 -3.42 2.01 -14.47
N SER A 377 -3.15 0.70 -14.53
CA SER A 377 -1.87 0.10 -14.12
C SER A 377 -0.69 0.54 -15.00
N VAL A 378 -0.94 0.76 -16.30
CA VAL A 378 0.07 1.30 -17.24
C VAL A 378 0.36 2.79 -16.99
N GLY A 379 -0.50 3.49 -16.26
CA GLY A 379 -0.36 4.91 -16.02
C GLY A 379 -1.04 5.79 -17.08
N LEU A 380 -2.27 5.43 -17.50
CA LEU A 380 -3.06 6.27 -18.39
C LEU A 380 -3.35 7.63 -17.74
N PRO A 381 -3.05 8.77 -18.39
CA PRO A 381 -3.45 10.08 -17.90
C PRO A 381 -4.95 10.16 -17.57
N GLY A 382 -5.28 10.76 -16.41
CA GLY A 382 -6.63 10.76 -15.85
C GLY A 382 -6.92 9.58 -14.91
N THR A 383 -5.97 8.70 -14.69
CA THR A 383 -6.04 7.62 -13.67
C THR A 383 -5.01 7.82 -12.56
N ALA A 384 -5.26 7.18 -11.43
CA ALA A 384 -4.48 7.38 -10.20
C ALA A 384 -2.97 7.11 -10.34
N ASN A 385 -2.58 6.00 -10.99
CA ASN A 385 -1.16 5.62 -11.11
C ASN A 385 -0.34 6.65 -11.89
N PHE A 386 -0.92 7.26 -12.94
CA PHE A 386 -0.23 8.29 -13.70
C PHE A 386 0.27 9.43 -12.80
N VAL A 387 -0.59 9.94 -11.92
CA VAL A 387 -0.23 11.05 -11.03
C VAL A 387 0.96 10.69 -10.15
N GLY A 388 0.89 9.53 -9.49
CA GLY A 388 1.94 9.08 -8.58
C GLY A 388 3.26 8.80 -9.28
N GLU A 389 3.24 7.99 -10.34
CA GLU A 389 4.46 7.59 -11.07
C GLU A 389 5.11 8.77 -11.76
N PHE A 390 4.32 9.67 -12.36
CA PHE A 390 4.85 10.87 -13.00
C PHE A 390 5.55 11.80 -11.99
N LEU A 391 4.93 12.04 -10.82
CA LEU A 391 5.56 12.83 -9.76
C LEU A 391 6.81 12.15 -9.20
N ALA A 392 6.78 10.84 -8.98
CA ALA A 392 7.94 10.07 -8.52
C ALA A 392 9.11 10.16 -9.52
N LEU A 393 8.83 10.08 -10.84
CA LEU A 393 9.84 10.24 -11.88
C LEU A 393 10.41 11.66 -11.96
N ILE A 394 9.57 12.69 -11.81
CA ILE A 394 10.06 14.08 -11.72
C ILE A 394 10.99 14.24 -10.52
N GLY A 395 10.57 13.69 -9.36
CA GLY A 395 11.40 13.69 -8.16
C GLY A 395 12.72 12.96 -8.37
N ALA A 396 12.66 11.78 -8.98
CA ALA A 396 13.85 10.99 -9.32
C ALA A 396 14.79 11.74 -10.28
N TYR A 397 14.24 12.39 -11.32
CA TYR A 397 15.04 13.17 -12.28
C TYR A 397 15.78 14.33 -11.60
N LYS A 398 15.14 15.01 -10.67
CA LYS A 398 15.78 16.08 -9.89
C LYS A 398 16.87 15.57 -8.94
N ALA A 399 16.73 14.35 -8.43
CA ALA A 399 17.72 13.74 -7.54
C ALA A 399 18.88 13.10 -8.32
N ASN A 400 18.56 12.32 -9.36
CA ASN A 400 19.52 11.62 -10.19
C ASN A 400 18.88 11.25 -11.54
N SER A 401 19.37 11.84 -12.63
CA SER A 401 18.84 11.64 -13.97
C SER A 401 19.00 10.20 -14.49
N TRP A 402 20.07 9.49 -14.11
CA TRP A 402 20.27 8.08 -14.48
C TRP A 402 19.24 7.17 -13.83
N VAL A 403 18.91 7.39 -12.55
CA VAL A 403 17.87 6.65 -11.85
C VAL A 403 16.52 6.86 -12.53
N ALA A 404 16.19 8.10 -12.87
CA ALA A 404 14.96 8.42 -13.60
C ALA A 404 14.91 7.77 -14.98
N THR A 405 16.03 7.76 -15.72
CA THR A 405 16.12 7.12 -17.04
C THR A 405 15.83 5.62 -16.95
N VAL A 406 16.45 4.92 -16.01
CA VAL A 406 16.20 3.49 -15.80
C VAL A 406 14.76 3.27 -15.33
N ALA A 407 14.25 4.07 -14.37
CA ALA A 407 12.88 3.96 -13.88
C ALA A 407 11.85 4.15 -15.01
N THR A 408 12.09 5.06 -15.96
CA THR A 408 11.20 5.28 -17.12
C THR A 408 11.04 4.01 -17.98
N THR A 409 12.05 3.14 -18.05
CA THR A 409 11.91 1.86 -18.75
C THR A 409 10.83 0.97 -18.13
N GLY A 410 10.56 1.13 -16.83
CA GLY A 410 9.48 0.42 -16.13
C GLY A 410 8.09 0.73 -16.67
N ILE A 411 7.83 1.96 -17.10
CA ILE A 411 6.55 2.34 -17.72
C ILE A 411 6.39 1.59 -19.06
N ILE A 412 7.45 1.53 -19.87
CA ILE A 412 7.44 0.83 -21.17
C ILE A 412 7.21 -0.68 -20.95
N LEU A 413 7.94 -1.26 -20.02
CA LEU A 413 7.80 -2.69 -19.69
C LEU A 413 6.44 -2.98 -19.04
N GLY A 414 5.93 -2.07 -18.20
CA GLY A 414 4.60 -2.12 -17.62
C GLY A 414 3.51 -2.19 -18.66
N ALA A 415 3.57 -1.30 -19.66
CA ALA A 415 2.68 -1.33 -20.82
C ALA A 415 2.79 -2.65 -21.58
N ALA A 416 4.01 -3.14 -21.79
CA ALA A 416 4.25 -4.38 -22.55
C ALA A 416 3.57 -5.59 -21.87
N TYR A 417 3.84 -5.86 -20.58
CA TYR A 417 3.26 -7.06 -19.95
C TYR A 417 1.75 -6.94 -19.68
N MET A 418 1.25 -5.75 -19.32
CA MET A 418 -0.18 -5.56 -19.04
C MET A 418 -1.04 -5.62 -20.30
N LEU A 419 -0.64 -4.94 -21.38
CA LEU A 419 -1.36 -5.00 -22.66
C LEU A 419 -1.25 -6.39 -23.29
N TYR A 420 -0.11 -7.08 -23.11
CA TYR A 420 0.06 -8.47 -23.56
C TYR A 420 -0.89 -9.41 -22.82
N LEU A 421 -1.02 -9.26 -21.48
CA LEU A 421 -2.00 -10.01 -20.68
C LEU A 421 -3.42 -9.73 -21.16
N TYR A 422 -3.80 -8.45 -21.27
CA TYR A 422 -5.14 -8.06 -21.70
C TYR A 422 -5.48 -8.66 -23.08
N ARG A 423 -4.57 -8.53 -24.05
CA ARG A 423 -4.75 -9.05 -25.41
C ARG A 423 -5.02 -10.56 -25.40
N ARG A 424 -4.29 -11.33 -24.60
CA ARG A 424 -4.42 -12.79 -24.52
C ARG A 424 -5.73 -13.25 -23.88
N VAL A 425 -6.24 -12.49 -22.92
CA VAL A 425 -7.46 -12.82 -22.17
C VAL A 425 -8.71 -12.30 -22.88
N ALA A 426 -8.70 -11.04 -23.31
CA ALA A 426 -9.90 -10.38 -23.82
C ALA A 426 -10.14 -10.61 -25.31
N PHE A 427 -9.07 -10.69 -26.14
CA PHE A 427 -9.18 -10.80 -27.59
C PHE A 427 -8.85 -12.19 -28.13
N GLY A 428 -9.11 -12.36 -29.41
CA GLY A 428 -8.91 -13.62 -30.14
C GLY A 428 -10.13 -14.53 -30.12
N VAL A 429 -9.92 -15.77 -30.50
CA VAL A 429 -10.96 -16.81 -30.50
C VAL A 429 -10.85 -17.61 -29.20
N SER A 430 -11.98 -17.82 -28.53
CA SER A 430 -12.00 -18.69 -27.38
C SER A 430 -11.63 -20.14 -27.81
N LYS A 431 -10.52 -20.61 -27.24
CA LYS A 431 -10.01 -21.95 -27.52
C LYS A 431 -10.76 -23.07 -26.76
N ASN A 432 -11.49 -22.67 -25.72
CA ASN A 432 -12.18 -23.56 -24.80
C ASN A 432 -13.66 -23.22 -24.73
N ALA A 433 -14.51 -24.22 -24.90
CA ALA A 433 -15.96 -24.06 -24.89
C ALA A 433 -16.50 -23.56 -23.52
N ASP A 434 -15.86 -23.99 -22.42
CA ASP A 434 -16.17 -23.54 -21.05
C ASP A 434 -15.91 -22.05 -20.88
N ALA A 435 -14.79 -21.51 -21.40
CA ALA A 435 -14.49 -20.11 -21.38
C ALA A 435 -15.47 -19.29 -22.24
N ALA A 436 -15.87 -19.82 -23.39
CA ALA A 436 -16.85 -19.15 -24.27
C ALA A 436 -18.27 -19.12 -23.68
N ALA A 437 -18.59 -20.02 -22.75
CA ALA A 437 -19.91 -20.11 -22.10
C ALA A 437 -20.02 -19.32 -20.79
N MET A 438 -18.95 -18.65 -20.34
CA MET A 438 -18.99 -17.88 -19.08
C MET A 438 -19.97 -16.72 -19.17
N ALA A 439 -20.80 -16.59 -18.10
CA ALA A 439 -21.67 -15.41 -17.92
C ALA A 439 -20.84 -14.17 -17.51
N ASP A 440 -21.28 -13.00 -17.94
CA ASP A 440 -20.67 -11.73 -17.57
C ASP A 440 -20.82 -11.42 -16.07
N ILE A 441 -20.29 -10.30 -15.62
CA ILE A 441 -20.23 -9.92 -14.20
C ILE A 441 -21.62 -9.76 -13.59
N SER A 442 -21.76 -10.27 -12.38
CA SER A 442 -22.96 -10.19 -11.55
C SER A 442 -23.06 -8.80 -10.86
N ALA A 443 -24.26 -8.49 -10.31
CA ALA A 443 -24.46 -7.26 -9.55
C ALA A 443 -23.48 -7.10 -8.37
N ARG A 444 -23.12 -8.21 -7.69
CA ARG A 444 -22.13 -8.22 -6.62
C ARG A 444 -20.75 -7.84 -7.14
N GLU A 445 -20.34 -8.40 -8.28
CA GLU A 445 -19.04 -8.10 -8.91
C GLU A 445 -18.98 -6.65 -9.41
N TRP A 446 -20.11 -6.10 -9.89
CA TRP A 446 -20.25 -4.67 -10.17
C TRP A 446 -20.01 -3.82 -8.92
N LEU A 447 -20.62 -4.17 -7.77
CA LEU A 447 -20.45 -3.48 -6.50
C LEU A 447 -19.00 -3.53 -5.99
N MET A 448 -18.23 -4.54 -6.38
CA MET A 448 -16.80 -4.62 -6.03
C MET A 448 -15.92 -3.75 -6.94
N LEU A 449 -16.17 -3.76 -8.25
CA LEU A 449 -15.27 -3.13 -9.23
C LEU A 449 -15.59 -1.65 -9.47
N ALA A 450 -16.86 -1.26 -9.53
CA ALA A 450 -17.25 0.10 -9.86
C ALA A 450 -16.80 1.16 -8.84
N PRO A 451 -16.86 0.94 -7.51
CA PRO A 451 -16.35 1.91 -6.55
C PRO A 451 -14.84 2.13 -6.68
N ILE A 452 -14.06 1.06 -6.95
CA ILE A 452 -12.61 1.17 -7.17
C ILE A 452 -12.33 1.95 -8.46
N ALA A 453 -13.09 1.71 -9.53
CA ALA A 453 -12.96 2.46 -10.78
C ALA A 453 -13.25 3.95 -10.56
N ALA A 454 -14.31 4.27 -9.82
CA ALA A 454 -14.68 5.65 -9.49
C ALA A 454 -13.58 6.33 -8.64
N ALA A 455 -13.04 5.65 -7.63
CA ALA A 455 -11.94 6.18 -6.82
C ALA A 455 -10.65 6.37 -7.63
N THR A 456 -10.35 5.44 -8.56
CA THR A 456 -9.19 5.53 -9.46
C THR A 456 -9.29 6.73 -10.41
N LEU A 457 -10.48 6.99 -10.95
CA LEU A 457 -10.74 8.18 -11.77
C LEU A 457 -10.69 9.46 -10.93
N TRP A 458 -11.33 9.49 -9.77
CA TRP A 458 -11.30 10.65 -8.89
C TRP A 458 -9.87 11.05 -8.53
N MET A 459 -9.07 10.09 -8.09
CA MET A 459 -7.67 10.33 -7.74
C MET A 459 -6.83 10.77 -8.96
N GLY A 460 -7.16 10.30 -10.16
CA GLY A 460 -6.45 10.67 -11.40
C GLY A 460 -6.83 12.04 -11.95
N VAL A 461 -8.10 12.42 -11.84
CA VAL A 461 -8.64 13.68 -12.38
C VAL A 461 -8.50 14.84 -11.39
N TYR A 462 -8.72 14.56 -10.09
CA TYR A 462 -8.61 15.55 -9.02
C TYR A 462 -7.77 15.05 -7.87
N PRO A 463 -6.43 14.89 -8.07
CA PRO A 463 -5.53 14.34 -7.08
C PRO A 463 -5.40 15.19 -5.82
N GLU A 464 -5.73 16.49 -5.89
CA GLU A 464 -5.64 17.42 -4.76
C GLU A 464 -6.45 16.97 -3.55
N SER A 465 -7.59 16.30 -3.74
CA SER A 465 -8.36 15.70 -2.64
C SER A 465 -7.53 14.77 -1.74
N PHE A 466 -6.56 14.07 -2.34
CA PHE A 466 -5.71 13.10 -1.65
C PHE A 466 -4.37 13.70 -1.25
N MET A 467 -3.84 14.65 -2.04
CA MET A 467 -2.53 15.26 -1.80
C MET A 467 -2.59 16.36 -0.74
N ALA A 468 -3.66 17.15 -0.70
CA ALA A 468 -3.77 18.26 0.25
C ALA A 468 -3.61 17.85 1.73
N PRO A 469 -4.25 16.76 2.21
CA PRO A 469 -4.07 16.33 3.59
C PRO A 469 -2.62 15.98 3.95
N MET A 470 -1.86 15.35 3.04
CA MET A 470 -0.51 14.86 3.33
C MET A 470 0.60 15.88 3.04
N ARG A 471 0.32 16.95 2.30
CA ARG A 471 1.35 17.92 1.84
C ARG A 471 2.11 18.55 2.98
N LYS A 472 1.43 18.94 4.06
CA LYS A 472 2.05 19.55 5.24
C LYS A 472 3.04 18.58 5.89
N ASP A 473 2.70 17.32 6.00
CA ASP A 473 3.54 16.30 6.61
C ASP A 473 4.77 16.01 5.76
N VAL A 474 4.62 16.00 4.44
CA VAL A 474 5.75 15.89 3.50
C VAL A 474 6.69 17.08 3.63
N VAL A 475 6.18 18.32 3.73
CA VAL A 475 7.00 19.51 3.93
C VAL A 475 7.73 19.46 5.28
N THR A 476 7.05 19.03 6.34
CA THR A 476 7.66 18.87 7.67
C THR A 476 8.76 17.80 7.66
N LEU A 477 8.52 16.67 7.01
CA LEU A 477 9.53 15.63 6.83
C LEU A 477 10.74 16.16 6.06
N LEU A 478 10.53 16.89 4.96
CA LEU A 478 11.61 17.47 4.16
C LEU A 478 12.44 18.47 4.94
N ALA A 479 11.83 19.34 5.75
CA ALA A 479 12.55 20.25 6.63
C ALA A 479 13.48 19.50 7.60
N ARG A 480 13.06 18.31 8.04
CA ARG A 480 13.83 17.45 8.95
C ARG A 480 15.03 16.79 8.25
N ILE A 481 14.84 16.30 7.03
CA ILE A 481 15.87 15.54 6.32
C ILE A 481 16.76 16.40 5.40
N ALA A 482 16.38 17.66 5.14
CA ALA A 482 17.11 18.57 4.24
C ALA A 482 18.60 18.75 4.59
N PRO A 483 19.01 18.84 5.87
CA PRO A 483 20.43 18.99 6.22
C PRO A 483 21.29 17.79 5.79
N ALA A 484 20.71 16.60 5.72
CA ALA A 484 21.40 15.36 5.33
C ALA A 484 21.25 15.01 3.85
N ALA A 485 20.41 15.74 3.10
CA ALA A 485 20.13 15.42 1.70
C ALA A 485 21.40 15.39 0.85
N PRO A 486 21.58 14.37 -0.02
CA PRO A 486 22.71 14.33 -0.94
C PRO A 486 22.71 15.55 -1.86
N ALA A 487 23.90 16.04 -2.25
CA ALA A 487 23.99 17.08 -3.26
C ALA A 487 23.43 16.54 -4.57
N GLY A 488 22.28 17.04 -5.00
CA GLY A 488 21.69 16.71 -6.30
C GLY A 488 22.58 17.20 -7.45
N ASP A 489 22.37 16.68 -8.66
CA ASP A 489 23.08 17.11 -9.87
C ASP A 489 23.05 18.63 -10.00
N ALA A 490 24.24 19.27 -9.93
CA ALA A 490 24.38 20.72 -9.85
C ALA A 490 23.81 21.48 -11.06
N HIS A 491 23.42 20.78 -12.12
CA HIS A 491 22.86 21.35 -13.34
C HIS A 491 21.38 21.72 -13.28
N LEU A 492 20.67 21.35 -12.21
CA LEU A 492 19.21 21.57 -12.06
C LEU A 492 18.82 22.56 -10.94
N LYS A 493 19.73 23.44 -10.53
CA LYS A 493 19.34 24.59 -9.71
C LYS A 493 18.43 25.51 -10.53
N MET A 494 17.17 25.18 -10.60
CA MET A 494 16.15 26.12 -11.07
C MET A 494 16.14 27.33 -10.16
N GLY A 495 16.16 28.52 -10.78
CA GLY A 495 16.31 29.79 -10.11
C GLY A 495 15.34 29.98 -8.93
N LYS A 496 15.82 30.70 -7.92
CA LYS A 496 14.98 31.17 -6.82
C LYS A 496 13.69 31.78 -7.41
N PRO A 497 12.53 31.54 -6.79
CA PRO A 497 11.33 32.28 -7.16
C PRO A 497 11.66 33.77 -7.10
N ALA A 498 11.31 34.51 -8.14
CA ALA A 498 11.45 35.94 -8.15
C ALA A 498 10.74 36.54 -6.94
N PRO A 499 11.35 37.53 -6.24
CA PRO A 499 10.67 38.20 -5.14
C PRO A 499 9.38 38.81 -5.69
N ALA A 500 8.28 38.63 -4.95
CA ALA A 500 6.99 39.22 -5.25
C ALA A 500 7.19 40.73 -5.48
N GLY A 501 6.96 41.18 -6.70
CA GLY A 501 7.08 42.58 -7.07
C GLY A 501 6.08 43.40 -6.23
N ASN A 502 6.59 44.40 -5.53
CA ASN A 502 5.78 45.43 -4.93
C ASN A 502 4.93 46.08 -6.03
N VAL A 503 3.64 45.90 -5.93
CA VAL A 503 2.67 46.71 -6.68
C VAL A 503 2.73 48.11 -6.09
N HIS A 504 3.45 49.02 -6.77
CA HIS A 504 3.36 50.43 -6.47
C HIS A 504 1.97 50.93 -6.90
N GLU A 505 1.21 51.42 -5.94
CA GLU A 505 0.11 52.36 -6.16
C GLU A 505 0.62 53.56 -6.97
N GLU A 506 0.18 53.68 -8.18
CA GLU A 506 0.20 54.99 -8.87
C GLU A 506 -1.11 55.72 -8.53
N ALA A 507 -0.98 56.70 -7.67
CA ALA A 507 -2.00 57.68 -7.34
C ALA A 507 -2.12 58.68 -8.54
N HIS A 508 -3.35 58.98 -8.85
CA HIS A 508 -3.76 60.02 -9.78
C HIS A 508 -3.11 61.41 -9.56
N HIS A 509 -2.70 62.01 -10.64
CA HIS A 509 -2.98 63.42 -10.97
C HIS A 509 -3.34 63.57 -12.45
#